data_e7cb00bf5c1be756275c8abb206c7286
#
_entry.id   e7cb00bf5c1be756275c8abb206c7286
#
_cell.length_a   1.000
_cell.length_b   1.000
_cell.length_c   1.000
_cell.angle_alpha   90.00
_cell.angle_beta   90.00
_cell.angle_gamma   90.00
#
_symmetry.space_group_name_H-M   'P 1'
#
loop_
_entity.id
_entity.type
_entity.pdbx_description
1 polymer ?
#
loop_
_entity_poly.entity_id
_entity_poly.type
_entity_poly.pdbx_seq_one_letter_code
_entity_poly.pdbx_strand_id
1 'polypeptide(L)'
;MNETYVVIETGGSIGENANFGRHRIVGSKVYMAKEKAAEVRKRMTKAYAGGYYGYHYSVKTLDWALKNNDKIKFESLTWIA
;
A
#
# COMPACT_ATOMS: atom_id res chain seq x y z
N MET A 1 2.78 -20.48 9.74
CA MET A 1 3.16 -19.08 9.85
C MET A 1 2.08 -18.22 9.23
N ASN A 2 1.61 -17.23 9.96
CA ASN A 2 0.55 -16.38 9.46
C ASN A 2 1.13 -15.24 8.65
N GLU A 3 0.64 -15.12 7.43
CA GLU A 3 1.01 -13.97 6.61
C GLU A 3 0.23 -12.75 7.04
N THR A 4 0.84 -11.59 6.83
CA THR A 4 0.19 -10.30 7.03
C THR A 4 0.19 -9.54 5.71
N TYR A 5 -0.79 -8.68 5.54
CA TYR A 5 -1.08 -8.06 4.26
C TYR A 5 -1.11 -6.55 4.36
N VAL A 6 -0.72 -5.91 3.28
CA VAL A 6 -0.75 -4.45 3.18
C VAL A 6 -1.37 -4.06 1.85
N VAL A 7 -1.89 -2.84 1.78
CA VAL A 7 -2.33 -2.27 0.52
C VAL A 7 -1.21 -1.36 0.02
N ILE A 8 -0.76 -1.62 -1.18
CA ILE A 8 0.36 -0.88 -1.78
C ILE A 8 -0.18 0.13 -2.78
N GLU A 9 0.26 1.37 -2.64
CA GLU A 9 -0.05 2.45 -3.57
C GLU A 9 1.20 2.77 -4.39
N THR A 10 1.04 2.84 -5.70
CA THR A 10 2.09 3.29 -6.61
C THR A 10 1.55 4.42 -7.48
N GLY A 11 2.45 5.14 -8.12
CA GLY A 11 2.08 6.29 -8.93
C GLY A 11 1.86 7.51 -8.08
N GLY A 12 0.92 8.34 -8.48
CA GLY A 12 0.51 9.48 -7.68
C GLY A 12 1.07 10.81 -8.13
N SER A 13 1.78 11.50 -7.28
CA SER A 13 2.13 12.90 -7.52
C SER A 13 2.85 13.18 -8.83
N ILE A 14 2.63 14.37 -9.33
CA ILE A 14 3.27 14.90 -10.53
C ILE A 14 4.46 15.75 -10.10
N GLY A 15 5.50 15.79 -10.93
CA GLY A 15 6.66 16.59 -10.67
C GLY A 15 7.75 15.84 -9.95
N GLU A 16 8.69 16.59 -9.38
CA GLU A 16 9.90 16.02 -8.80
C GLU A 16 9.67 15.20 -7.53
N ASN A 17 8.51 15.37 -6.91
CA ASN A 17 8.14 14.60 -5.72
C ASN A 17 7.24 13.42 -6.05
N ALA A 18 7.19 13.03 -7.32
CA ALA A 18 6.35 11.91 -7.75
C ALA A 18 6.75 10.61 -7.08
N ASN A 19 5.74 9.81 -6.71
CA ASN A 19 5.95 8.52 -6.08
C ASN A 19 6.11 7.39 -7.08
N PHE A 20 6.52 7.71 -8.30
CA PHE A 20 6.71 6.70 -9.33
C PHE A 20 7.73 5.66 -8.89
N GLY A 21 7.33 4.41 -9.00
CA GLY A 21 8.18 3.30 -8.62
C GLY A 21 8.26 3.04 -7.13
N ARG A 22 7.67 3.87 -6.31
CA ARG A 22 7.64 3.63 -4.87
C ARG A 22 6.42 2.81 -4.49
N HIS A 23 6.64 1.88 -3.60
CA HIS A 23 5.59 0.99 -3.10
C HIS A 23 5.23 1.41 -1.69
N ARG A 24 4.29 2.33 -1.58
CA ARG A 24 3.87 2.87 -0.28
C ARG A 24 2.78 2.03 0.34
N ILE A 25 2.88 1.82 1.66
CA ILE A 25 1.81 1.16 2.41
C ILE A 25 0.75 2.20 2.73
N VAL A 26 -0.48 1.96 2.25
CA VAL A 26 -1.61 2.86 2.49
C VAL A 26 -1.89 2.94 3.98
N GLY A 27 -1.87 4.16 4.53
CA GLY A 27 -2.17 4.43 5.92
C GLY A 27 -1.21 3.80 6.92
N SER A 28 -0.10 3.25 6.48
CA SER A 28 0.85 2.53 7.34
C SER A 28 0.17 1.41 8.12
N LYS A 29 -0.83 0.74 7.51
CA LYS A 29 -1.61 -0.30 8.17
C LYS A 29 -1.26 -1.68 7.63
N VAL A 30 -1.16 -2.62 8.57
CA VAL A 30 -0.91 -4.03 8.26
C VAL A 30 -2.13 -4.82 8.72
N TYR A 31 -2.65 -5.64 7.82
CA TYR A 31 -3.88 -6.40 8.06
C TYR A 31 -3.56 -7.87 8.28
N MET A 32 -4.15 -8.45 9.31
CA MET A 32 -3.99 -9.88 9.59
C MET A 32 -4.84 -10.73 8.64
N ALA A 33 -5.95 -10.17 8.15
CA ALA A 33 -6.84 -10.87 7.23
C ALA A 33 -6.72 -10.29 5.83
N LYS A 34 -6.48 -11.14 4.85
CA LYS A 34 -6.35 -10.73 3.45
C LYS A 34 -7.61 -10.03 2.95
N GLU A 35 -8.77 -10.48 3.41
CA GLU A 35 -10.05 -9.92 3.01
C GLU A 35 -10.20 -8.45 3.39
N LYS A 36 -9.68 -8.08 4.55
CA LYS A 36 -9.71 -6.68 4.99
C LYS A 36 -8.82 -5.80 4.12
N ALA A 37 -7.64 -6.30 3.78
CA ALA A 37 -6.76 -5.59 2.86
C ALA A 37 -7.40 -5.43 1.49
N ALA A 38 -8.07 -6.47 1.00
CA ALA A 38 -8.77 -6.43 -0.29
C ALA A 38 -9.88 -5.41 -0.30
N GLU A 39 -10.63 -5.26 0.80
CA GLU A 39 -11.67 -4.25 0.92
C GLU A 39 -11.09 -2.83 0.86
N VAL A 40 -9.99 -2.61 1.56
CA VAL A 40 -9.32 -1.31 1.54
C VAL A 40 -8.81 -1.00 0.13
N ARG A 41 -8.20 -1.99 -0.52
CA ARG A 41 -7.74 -1.83 -1.90
C ARG A 41 -8.89 -1.44 -2.82
N LYS A 42 -10.04 -2.10 -2.67
CA LYS A 42 -11.21 -1.81 -3.50
C LYS A 42 -11.69 -0.38 -3.29
N ARG A 43 -11.76 0.08 -2.04
CA ARG A 43 -12.17 1.45 -1.73
C ARG A 43 -11.20 2.48 -2.29
N MET A 44 -9.90 2.22 -2.12
CA MET A 44 -8.87 3.13 -2.62
C MET A 44 -8.89 3.19 -4.15
N THR A 45 -9.04 2.04 -4.79
CA THR A 45 -9.14 1.97 -6.25
C THR A 45 -10.31 2.79 -6.76
N LYS A 46 -11.47 2.63 -6.12
CA LYS A 46 -12.67 3.36 -6.51
C LYS A 46 -12.52 4.87 -6.34
N ALA A 47 -11.86 5.28 -5.27
CA ALA A 47 -11.74 6.69 -4.92
C ALA A 47 -10.62 7.42 -5.68
N TYR A 48 -9.50 6.75 -5.92
CA TYR A 48 -8.28 7.42 -6.36
C TYR A 48 -7.58 6.80 -7.56
N ALA A 49 -7.89 5.57 -7.94
CA ALA A 49 -7.16 4.90 -9.02
C ALA A 49 -7.34 5.60 -10.34
N GLY A 50 -6.27 5.62 -11.13
CA GLY A 50 -6.27 6.24 -12.44
C GLY A 50 -6.31 7.76 -12.35
N GLY A 51 -7.10 8.37 -13.24
CA GLY A 51 -7.23 9.82 -13.25
C GLY A 51 -5.92 10.52 -13.56
N TYR A 52 -5.84 11.75 -13.10
CA TYR A 52 -4.71 12.62 -13.43
C TYR A 52 -3.39 12.14 -12.82
N TYR A 53 -3.44 11.55 -11.64
CA TYR A 53 -2.24 11.15 -10.91
C TYR A 53 -1.80 9.71 -11.13
N GLY A 54 -2.63 8.90 -11.77
CA GLY A 54 -2.26 7.53 -12.11
C GLY A 54 -2.02 6.62 -10.91
N TYR A 55 -2.79 6.78 -9.85
CA TYR A 55 -2.67 5.91 -8.68
C TYR A 55 -3.05 4.47 -9.02
N HIS A 56 -2.31 3.54 -8.46
CA HIS A 56 -2.58 2.11 -8.60
C HIS A 56 -2.45 1.45 -7.23
N TYR A 57 -3.38 0.55 -6.92
CA TYR A 57 -3.44 -0.12 -5.61
C TYR A 57 -3.41 -1.62 -5.79
N SER A 58 -2.68 -2.30 -4.92
CA SER A 58 -2.60 -3.77 -4.92
C SER A 58 -2.44 -4.27 -3.49
N VAL A 59 -2.86 -5.53 -3.27
CA VAL A 59 -2.64 -6.22 -1.99
C VAL A 59 -1.37 -7.03 -2.11
N LYS A 60 -0.46 -6.85 -1.16
CA LYS A 60 0.80 -7.58 -1.08
C LYS A 60 1.02 -8.04 0.35
N THR A 61 1.95 -8.95 0.54
CA THR A 61 2.38 -9.30 1.90
C THR A 61 3.29 -8.20 2.45
N LEU A 62 3.37 -8.13 3.77
CA LEU A 62 4.28 -7.18 4.41
C LEU A 62 5.72 -7.46 4.00
N ASP A 63 6.12 -8.72 3.94
CA ASP A 63 7.47 -9.10 3.51
C ASP A 63 7.80 -8.54 2.13
N TRP A 64 6.87 -8.66 1.20
CA TRP A 64 7.05 -8.11 -0.14
C TRP A 64 7.26 -6.60 -0.09
N ALA A 65 6.46 -5.91 0.71
CA ALA A 65 6.54 -4.45 0.82
C ALA A 65 7.88 -4.00 1.38
N LEU A 66 8.36 -4.67 2.41
CA LEU A 66 9.63 -4.33 3.04
C LEU A 66 10.81 -4.55 2.09
N LYS A 67 10.72 -5.56 1.24
CA LYS A 67 11.76 -5.83 0.23
C LYS A 67 11.76 -4.81 -0.90
N ASN A 68 10.60 -4.24 -1.20
CA ASN A 68 10.42 -3.35 -2.34
C ASN A 68 10.43 -1.87 -1.97
N ASN A 69 10.50 -1.55 -0.69
CA ASN A 69 10.61 -0.16 -0.24
C ASN A 69 11.37 -0.09 1.07
N ASP A 70 12.64 0.26 0.99
CA ASP A 70 13.52 0.36 2.15
C ASP A 70 13.24 1.58 3.03
N LYS A 71 12.35 2.45 2.60
CA LYS A 71 11.94 3.64 3.36
C LYS A 71 10.84 3.34 4.36
N ILE A 72 10.26 2.15 4.31
CA ILE A 72 9.21 1.78 5.25
C ILE A 72 9.82 1.57 6.63
N LYS A 73 9.27 2.27 7.63
CA LYS A 73 9.69 2.12 9.02
C LYS A 73 8.76 1.14 9.72
N PHE A 74 9.30 -0.03 10.05
CA PHE A 74 8.53 -1.10 10.67
C PHE A 74 7.79 -0.63 11.93
N GLU A 75 8.46 0.17 12.75
CA GLU A 75 7.89 0.65 14.00
C GLU A 75 6.75 1.66 13.83
N SER A 76 6.59 2.19 12.63
CA SER A 76 5.49 3.13 12.35
C SER A 76 4.21 2.44 11.90
N LEU A 77 4.24 1.13 11.73
CA LEU A 77 3.09 0.38 11.21
C LEU A 77 2.04 0.14 12.29
N THR A 78 0.78 0.24 11.89
CA THR A 78 -0.36 -0.07 12.75
C THR A 78 -0.95 -1.41 12.34
N TRP A 79 -1.08 -2.33 13.29
CA TRP A 79 -1.54 -3.68 13.02
C TRP A 79 -3.04 -3.78 13.26
N ILE A 80 -3.76 -4.29 12.26
CA ILE A 80 -5.22 -4.40 12.27
C ILE A 80 -5.59 -5.88 12.32
N ALA A 81 -6.30 -6.24 13.36
CA ALA A 81 -6.73 -7.63 13.55
C ALA A 81 -7.87 -8.01 12.58
#